data_b0d154bb22b55e10dc20b6de9504a3a5
#
_entry.id   b0d154bb22b55e10dc20b6de9504a3a5
#
_cell.length_a   1.000
_cell.length_b   1.000
_cell.length_c   1.000
_cell.angle_alpha   90.00
_cell.angle_beta   90.00
_cell.angle_gamma   90.00
#
_symmetry.space_group_name_H-M   'P 1'
#
loop_
_entity.id
_entity.type
_entity.pdbx_description
1 polymer ?
#
loop_
_entity_poly.entity_id
_entity_poly.type
_entity_poly.pdbx_seq_one_letter_code
_entity_poly.pdbx_strand_id
1 'polypeptide(L)'
;MKRSRLFLWILGILMQAFLISMHFYQRNMEAMYTETEYLLKEVLNEELHRKQLELNMFYVSRIVVDTVPLTIRVTTSEGVKTYTVDLQKSKKNISQSMAERSWHSIVCMKSCLSTDSLQQLWNERLKKSKIFANTDIHISITHLDNTTSYFKCKTCDDLCFGTHKITFYVGNRCEIEITAFWSYLWQAIYQYNSTPFEVIGIVAAVLIIIFCSWYLTKRYISKIRNDRRRLANDRDRERKVRMQLEKDQKRLEVKQKEYERRIKDLSLVKSVKKNEKVWRKY
;
A
#
# COMPACT_ATOMS: atom_id res chain seq x y z
N MET A 1 13.94 -17.54 -23.05
CA MET A 1 14.27 -17.83 -21.64
C MET A 1 14.90 -16.67 -20.85
N LYS A 2 15.79 -15.81 -21.39
CA LYS A 2 16.45 -14.74 -20.60
C LYS A 2 15.57 -13.54 -20.26
N ARG A 3 14.56 -13.19 -21.10
CA ARG A 3 13.62 -12.09 -20.85
C ARG A 3 12.70 -12.38 -19.66
N SER A 4 12.23 -13.62 -19.52
CA SER A 4 11.35 -14.04 -18.42
C SER A 4 12.06 -13.97 -17.06
N ARG A 5 13.34 -14.31 -16.99
CA ARG A 5 14.11 -14.20 -15.75
C ARG A 5 14.30 -12.74 -15.30
N LEU A 6 14.59 -11.82 -16.23
CA LEU A 6 14.71 -10.40 -15.91
C LEU A 6 13.39 -9.83 -15.40
N PHE A 7 12.28 -10.19 -16.05
CA PHE A 7 10.93 -9.80 -15.63
C PHE A 7 10.60 -10.30 -14.22
N LEU A 8 10.91 -11.56 -13.90
CA LEU A 8 10.71 -12.14 -12.58
C LEU A 8 11.53 -11.42 -11.50
N TRP A 9 12.76 -11.02 -11.79
CA TRP A 9 13.59 -10.24 -10.87
C TRP A 9 13.01 -8.86 -10.60
N ILE A 10 12.57 -8.14 -11.62
CA ILE A 10 11.93 -6.82 -11.46
C ILE A 10 10.65 -6.96 -10.65
N LEU A 11 9.82 -7.96 -10.96
CA LEU A 11 8.58 -8.23 -10.23
C LEU A 11 8.87 -8.55 -8.75
N GLY A 12 9.90 -9.35 -8.46
CA GLY A 12 10.31 -9.67 -7.08
C GLY A 12 10.73 -8.42 -6.29
N ILE A 13 11.50 -7.53 -6.89
CA ILE A 13 11.94 -6.28 -6.26
C ILE A 13 10.74 -5.35 -6.00
N LEU A 14 9.83 -5.22 -6.98
CA LEU A 14 8.61 -4.41 -6.82
C LEU A 14 7.71 -4.97 -5.70
N MET A 15 7.60 -6.28 -5.63
CA MET A 15 6.82 -6.94 -4.57
C MET A 15 7.43 -6.72 -3.19
N GLN A 16 8.76 -6.80 -3.05
CA GLN A 16 9.44 -6.48 -1.79
C GLN A 16 9.25 -5.01 -1.37
N ALA A 17 9.41 -4.07 -2.31
CA ALA A 17 9.19 -2.66 -2.04
C ALA A 17 7.74 -2.39 -1.60
N PHE A 18 6.77 -3.04 -2.22
CA PHE A 18 5.36 -2.98 -1.84
C PHE A 18 5.12 -3.52 -0.43
N LEU A 19 5.68 -4.69 -0.08
CA LEU A 19 5.56 -5.29 1.25
C LEU A 19 6.17 -4.40 2.36
N ILE A 20 7.33 -3.80 2.10
CA ILE A 20 7.97 -2.87 3.03
C ILE A 20 7.09 -1.62 3.22
N SER A 21 6.57 -1.05 2.14
CA SER A 21 5.66 0.10 2.20
C SER A 21 4.37 -0.21 2.95
N MET A 22 3.81 -1.40 2.74
CA MET A 22 2.59 -1.86 3.42
C MET A 22 2.84 -2.08 4.92
N HIS A 23 3.97 -2.67 5.30
CA HIS A 23 4.35 -2.85 6.70
C HIS A 23 4.53 -1.49 7.41
N PHE A 24 5.21 -0.55 6.78
CA PHE A 24 5.38 0.80 7.30
C PHE A 24 4.03 1.52 7.47
N TYR A 25 3.15 1.40 6.47
CA TYR A 25 1.79 1.93 6.52
C TYR A 25 1.00 1.37 7.71
N GLN A 26 1.00 0.04 7.90
CA GLN A 26 0.28 -0.61 9.01
C GLN A 26 0.82 -0.16 10.37
N ARG A 27 2.14 -0.13 10.55
CA ARG A 27 2.76 0.33 11.81
C ARG A 27 2.36 1.75 12.16
N ASN A 28 2.43 2.67 11.20
CA ASN A 28 2.08 4.06 11.43
C ASN A 28 0.59 4.25 11.66
N MET A 29 -0.23 3.45 10.98
CA MET A 29 -1.68 3.40 11.19
C MET A 29 -2.04 3.02 12.62
N GLU A 30 -1.48 1.93 13.14
CA GLU A 30 -1.70 1.46 14.50
C GLU A 30 -1.24 2.50 15.53
N ALA A 31 -0.05 3.08 15.34
CA ALA A 31 0.46 4.13 16.21
C ALA A 31 -0.43 5.37 16.21
N MET A 32 -0.87 5.81 15.02
CA MET A 32 -1.76 6.96 14.87
C MET A 32 -3.15 6.69 15.47
N TYR A 33 -3.67 5.48 15.31
CA TYR A 33 -4.94 5.07 15.94
C TYR A 33 -4.83 5.13 17.47
N THR A 34 -3.80 4.54 18.04
CA THR A 34 -3.56 4.51 19.50
C THR A 34 -3.42 5.92 20.06
N GLU A 35 -2.65 6.78 19.38
CA GLU A 35 -2.49 8.18 19.80
C GLU A 35 -3.81 8.96 19.70
N THR A 36 -4.57 8.75 18.63
CA THR A 36 -5.87 9.40 18.42
C THR A 36 -6.88 8.98 19.51
N GLU A 37 -6.89 7.70 19.88
CA GLU A 37 -7.72 7.17 20.97
C GLU A 37 -7.30 7.76 22.33
N TYR A 38 -6.00 7.83 22.59
CA TYR A 38 -5.46 8.42 23.81
C TYR A 38 -5.83 9.90 23.95
N LEU A 39 -5.65 10.68 22.88
CA LEU A 39 -5.99 12.12 22.86
C LEU A 39 -7.48 12.36 23.06
N LEU A 40 -8.34 11.53 22.48
CA LEU A 40 -9.79 11.63 22.72
C LEU A 40 -10.12 11.37 24.19
N LYS A 41 -9.52 10.35 24.78
CA LYS A 41 -9.72 10.04 26.20
C LYS A 41 -9.25 11.18 27.11
N GLU A 42 -8.11 11.79 26.80
CA GLU A 42 -7.59 12.95 27.53
C GLU A 42 -8.55 14.14 27.45
N VAL A 43 -9.04 14.47 26.24
CA VAL A 43 -10.01 15.56 26.04
C VAL A 43 -11.32 15.31 26.79
N LEU A 44 -11.81 14.08 26.77
CA LEU A 44 -13.04 13.73 27.52
C LEU A 44 -12.85 13.89 29.02
N ASN A 45 -11.72 13.48 29.58
CA ASN A 45 -11.39 13.68 30.99
C ASN A 45 -11.26 15.17 31.34
N GLU A 46 -10.61 15.96 30.48
CA GLU A 46 -10.46 17.39 30.67
C GLU A 46 -11.84 18.10 30.68
N GLU A 47 -12.71 17.76 29.73
CA GLU A 47 -14.05 18.34 29.65
C GLU A 47 -14.94 17.96 30.86
N LEU A 48 -14.89 16.69 31.27
CA LEU A 48 -15.61 16.25 32.49
C LEU A 48 -15.13 16.97 33.74
N HIS A 49 -13.79 17.12 33.85
CA HIS A 49 -13.20 17.87 34.97
C HIS A 49 -13.59 19.36 34.95
N ARG A 50 -13.57 19.99 33.76
CA ARG A 50 -14.01 21.37 33.57
C ARG A 50 -15.47 21.54 34.01
N LYS A 51 -16.35 20.64 33.57
CA LYS A 51 -17.77 20.63 33.97
C LYS A 51 -17.95 20.45 35.47
N GLN A 52 -17.15 19.61 36.10
CA GLN A 52 -17.12 19.41 37.54
C GLN A 52 -16.79 20.72 38.28
N LEU A 53 -15.77 21.45 37.82
CA LEU A 53 -15.40 22.75 38.41
C LEU A 53 -16.48 23.80 38.21
N GLU A 54 -17.09 23.89 37.04
CA GLU A 54 -18.20 24.79 36.73
C GLU A 54 -19.40 24.57 37.69
N LEU A 55 -19.65 23.32 38.05
CA LEU A 55 -20.73 22.96 38.98
C LEU A 55 -20.33 23.14 40.46
N ASN A 56 -19.12 23.60 40.77
CA ASN A 56 -18.56 23.68 42.13
C ASN A 56 -18.67 22.34 42.89
N MET A 57 -18.52 21.23 42.21
CA MET A 57 -18.68 19.91 42.77
C MET A 57 -17.30 19.31 43.08
N PHE A 58 -17.05 19.00 44.34
CA PHE A 58 -15.81 18.35 44.78
C PHE A 58 -16.10 16.92 45.16
N TYR A 59 -15.30 16.03 44.67
CA TYR A 59 -15.41 14.61 44.94
C TYR A 59 -14.24 14.14 45.79
N VAL A 60 -14.53 13.47 46.88
CA VAL A 60 -13.54 12.80 47.70
C VAL A 60 -13.87 11.31 47.73
N SER A 61 -13.13 10.52 46.96
CA SER A 61 -13.23 9.06 47.01
C SER A 61 -12.45 8.50 48.19
N ARG A 62 -13.13 7.83 49.08
CA ARG A 62 -12.50 7.07 50.18
C ARG A 62 -12.37 5.57 49.87
N ILE A 63 -13.03 5.07 48.83
CA ILE A 63 -13.10 3.63 48.57
C ILE A 63 -12.84 3.41 47.08
N VAL A 64 -11.77 2.70 46.77
CA VAL A 64 -11.52 2.16 45.42
C VAL A 64 -12.13 0.75 45.43
N VAL A 65 -13.25 0.59 44.75
CA VAL A 65 -13.80 -0.73 44.48
C VAL A 65 -13.38 -1.08 43.07
N ASP A 66 -12.42 -1.99 42.94
CA ASP A 66 -11.81 -2.36 41.64
C ASP A 66 -12.72 -3.25 40.78
N THR A 67 -13.87 -3.68 41.31
CA THR A 67 -14.78 -4.54 40.57
C THR A 67 -16.07 -3.80 40.22
N VAL A 68 -16.36 -3.73 38.91
CA VAL A 68 -17.64 -3.19 38.43
C VAL A 68 -18.75 -4.20 38.72
N PRO A 69 -19.78 -3.84 39.52
CA PRO A 69 -20.88 -4.77 39.75
C PRO A 69 -21.67 -5.03 38.46
N LEU A 70 -22.15 -6.26 38.31
CA LEU A 70 -23.02 -6.65 37.18
C LEU A 70 -24.35 -5.91 37.15
N THR A 71 -24.77 -5.39 38.31
CA THR A 71 -26.03 -4.68 38.45
C THR A 71 -25.87 -3.40 39.28
N ILE A 72 -26.49 -2.34 38.83
CA ILE A 72 -26.50 -1.03 39.49
C ILE A 72 -27.91 -0.71 39.90
N ARG A 73 -28.09 -0.32 41.16
CA ARG A 73 -29.37 0.17 41.68
C ARG A 73 -29.37 1.70 41.72
N VAL A 74 -30.33 2.29 41.07
CA VAL A 74 -30.52 3.74 41.06
C VAL A 74 -31.80 4.05 41.80
N THR A 75 -31.71 4.83 42.89
CA THR A 75 -32.87 5.31 43.64
C THR A 75 -33.29 6.67 43.12
N THR A 76 -34.50 6.78 42.67
CA THR A 76 -35.12 8.03 42.20
C THR A 76 -36.35 8.35 43.06
N SER A 77 -36.96 9.51 42.86
CA SER A 77 -38.25 9.87 43.49
C SER A 77 -39.39 8.89 43.16
N GLU A 78 -39.26 8.16 42.04
CA GLU A 78 -40.24 7.17 41.56
C GLU A 78 -39.99 5.75 42.11
N GLY A 79 -38.89 5.54 42.85
CA GLY A 79 -38.51 4.25 43.42
C GLY A 79 -37.11 3.79 43.03
N VAL A 80 -36.87 2.49 43.27
CA VAL A 80 -35.55 1.87 42.97
C VAL A 80 -35.62 1.11 41.65
N LYS A 81 -34.82 1.49 40.71
CA LYS A 81 -34.64 0.79 39.44
C LYS A 81 -33.31 0.05 39.43
N THR A 82 -33.29 -1.18 38.93
CA THR A 82 -32.05 -2.00 38.78
C THR A 82 -31.69 -2.13 37.30
N TYR A 83 -30.43 -1.87 36.98
CA TYR A 83 -29.90 -1.91 35.64
C TYR A 83 -28.75 -2.94 35.55
N THR A 84 -28.72 -3.73 34.51
CA THR A 84 -27.60 -4.61 34.21
C THR A 84 -26.50 -3.84 33.46
N VAL A 85 -25.27 -4.04 33.84
CA VAL A 85 -24.11 -3.41 33.19
C VAL A 85 -23.58 -4.32 32.10
N ASP A 86 -23.49 -3.80 30.91
CA ASP A 86 -22.80 -4.48 29.82
C ASP A 86 -21.28 -4.46 30.07
N LEU A 87 -20.68 -5.64 30.24
CA LEU A 87 -19.27 -5.77 30.53
C LEU A 87 -18.37 -5.25 29.39
N GLN A 88 -18.81 -5.34 28.13
CA GLN A 88 -18.04 -4.83 27.00
C GLN A 88 -18.04 -3.29 27.00
N LYS A 89 -19.18 -2.68 27.25
CA LYS A 89 -19.28 -1.22 27.41
C LYS A 89 -18.48 -0.75 28.63
N SER A 90 -18.55 -1.49 29.73
CA SER A 90 -17.81 -1.19 30.95
C SER A 90 -16.29 -1.19 30.75
N LYS A 91 -15.73 -2.10 29.96
CA LYS A 91 -14.29 -2.13 29.62
C LYS A 91 -13.86 -0.86 28.85
N LYS A 92 -14.73 -0.29 28.07
CA LYS A 92 -14.50 0.93 27.28
C LYS A 92 -14.94 2.19 28.02
N ASN A 93 -15.31 2.09 29.30
CA ASN A 93 -15.62 3.27 30.09
C ASN A 93 -14.34 4.08 30.35
N ILE A 94 -14.50 5.39 30.33
CA ILE A 94 -13.42 6.37 30.52
C ILE A 94 -12.70 6.15 31.85
N SER A 95 -13.49 5.87 32.91
CA SER A 95 -12.96 5.53 34.23
C SER A 95 -13.21 4.06 34.57
N GLN A 96 -12.26 3.45 35.28
CA GLN A 96 -12.45 2.12 35.87
C GLN A 96 -12.96 2.22 37.33
N SER A 97 -12.89 3.39 37.96
CA SER A 97 -13.39 3.63 39.31
C SER A 97 -14.91 3.84 39.33
N MET A 98 -15.62 3.01 40.08
CA MET A 98 -17.08 3.15 40.25
C MET A 98 -17.48 4.51 40.86
N ALA A 99 -16.65 5.02 41.71
CA ALA A 99 -16.88 6.31 42.33
C ALA A 99 -16.80 7.45 41.31
N GLU A 100 -15.78 7.45 40.43
CA GLU A 100 -15.67 8.41 39.33
C GLU A 100 -16.82 8.25 38.33
N ARG A 101 -17.21 7.02 37.97
CA ARG A 101 -18.34 6.77 37.09
C ARG A 101 -19.64 7.37 37.61
N SER A 102 -19.92 7.15 38.92
CA SER A 102 -21.09 7.71 39.55
C SER A 102 -21.04 9.24 39.50
N TRP A 103 -19.89 9.80 39.68
CA TRP A 103 -19.65 11.23 39.65
C TRP A 103 -19.83 11.79 38.22
N HIS A 104 -19.29 11.12 37.22
CA HIS A 104 -19.52 11.46 35.82
C HIS A 104 -21.01 11.43 35.45
N SER A 105 -21.77 10.43 35.96
CA SER A 105 -23.23 10.38 35.78
C SER A 105 -23.91 11.65 36.33
N ILE A 106 -23.54 12.08 37.53
CA ILE A 106 -24.14 13.26 38.18
C ILE A 106 -23.77 14.55 37.42
N VAL A 107 -22.51 14.69 37.03
CA VAL A 107 -22.01 15.84 36.24
C VAL A 107 -22.78 15.96 34.93
N CYS A 108 -22.87 14.86 34.19
CA CYS A 108 -23.56 14.86 32.90
C CYS A 108 -25.09 15.02 33.01
N MET A 109 -25.71 14.61 34.12
CA MET A 109 -27.11 14.88 34.37
C MET A 109 -27.38 16.37 34.59
N LYS A 110 -26.46 17.10 35.22
CA LYS A 110 -26.58 18.54 35.49
C LYS A 110 -26.10 19.42 34.34
N SER A 111 -25.10 18.99 33.60
CA SER A 111 -24.51 19.74 32.51
C SER A 111 -24.14 18.80 31.37
N CYS A 112 -24.89 18.84 30.27
CA CYS A 112 -24.64 18.01 29.10
C CYS A 112 -23.26 18.32 28.48
N LEU A 113 -22.60 17.28 27.97
CA LEU A 113 -21.40 17.43 27.15
C LEU A 113 -21.78 18.06 25.82
N SER A 114 -20.99 19.03 25.37
CA SER A 114 -21.16 19.65 24.06
C SER A 114 -20.32 18.94 23.01
N THR A 115 -20.98 18.47 21.96
CA THR A 115 -20.27 17.86 20.81
C THR A 115 -19.30 18.83 20.15
N ASP A 116 -19.70 20.09 20.00
CA ASP A 116 -18.88 21.11 19.33
C ASP A 116 -17.62 21.44 20.14
N SER A 117 -17.78 21.59 21.48
CA SER A 117 -16.64 21.83 22.38
C SER A 117 -15.64 20.67 22.37
N LEU A 118 -16.14 19.43 22.47
CA LEU A 118 -15.30 18.24 22.43
C LEU A 118 -14.57 18.10 21.10
N GLN A 119 -15.26 18.34 20.00
CA GLN A 119 -14.67 18.26 18.66
C GLN A 119 -13.58 19.33 18.46
N GLN A 120 -13.81 20.54 18.90
CA GLN A 120 -12.82 21.61 18.84
C GLN A 120 -11.58 21.26 19.64
N LEU A 121 -11.73 20.86 20.91
CA LEU A 121 -10.61 20.48 21.78
C LEU A 121 -9.84 19.29 21.20
N TRP A 122 -10.55 18.27 20.71
CA TRP A 122 -9.91 17.10 20.11
C TRP A 122 -9.13 17.47 18.84
N ASN A 123 -9.70 18.28 17.96
CA ASN A 123 -9.01 18.78 16.77
C ASN A 123 -7.75 19.59 17.11
N GLU A 124 -7.79 20.40 18.17
CA GLU A 124 -6.61 21.14 18.63
C GLU A 124 -5.51 20.19 19.13
N ARG A 125 -5.86 19.14 19.88
CA ARG A 125 -4.91 18.14 20.36
C ARG A 125 -4.33 17.33 19.20
N LEU A 126 -5.15 16.88 18.26
CA LEU A 126 -4.70 16.17 17.05
C LEU A 126 -3.70 17.02 16.22
N LYS A 127 -4.00 18.30 16.02
CA LYS A 127 -3.08 19.22 15.33
C LYS A 127 -1.76 19.39 16.06
N LYS A 128 -1.76 19.48 17.39
CA LYS A 128 -0.52 19.55 18.21
C LYS A 128 0.32 18.28 18.06
N SER A 129 -0.31 17.12 17.96
CA SER A 129 0.34 15.83 17.69
C SER A 129 0.64 15.59 16.20
N LYS A 130 0.45 16.60 15.33
CA LYS A 130 0.66 16.52 13.87
C LYS A 130 -0.21 15.46 13.18
N ILE A 131 -1.34 15.13 13.75
CA ILE A 131 -2.34 14.26 13.15
C ILE A 131 -3.37 15.12 12.42
N PHE A 132 -3.33 15.08 11.09
CA PHE A 132 -4.26 15.83 10.24
C PHE A 132 -5.39 14.89 9.79
N ALA A 133 -6.52 15.00 10.47
CA ALA A 133 -7.70 14.18 10.21
C ALA A 133 -8.96 15.03 10.20
N ASN A 134 -9.95 14.59 9.42
CA ASN A 134 -11.33 15.09 9.55
C ASN A 134 -12.01 14.30 10.68
N THR A 135 -12.69 14.99 11.57
CA THR A 135 -13.28 14.41 12.77
C THR A 135 -14.74 14.73 12.89
N ASP A 136 -15.49 13.82 13.50
CA ASP A 136 -16.89 14.05 13.92
C ASP A 136 -17.16 13.32 15.24
N ILE A 137 -17.93 13.95 16.15
CA ILE A 137 -18.26 13.39 17.46
C ILE A 137 -19.77 13.29 17.59
N HIS A 138 -20.22 12.08 17.91
CA HIS A 138 -21.60 11.80 18.25
C HIS A 138 -21.70 11.43 19.74
N ILE A 139 -22.70 11.98 20.42
CA ILE A 139 -23.03 11.63 21.81
C ILE A 139 -24.41 11.04 21.84
N SER A 140 -24.54 9.90 22.47
CA SER A 140 -25.82 9.23 22.72
C SER A 140 -26.01 9.08 24.23
N ILE A 141 -27.15 9.53 24.77
CA ILE A 141 -27.46 9.49 26.20
C ILE A 141 -28.67 8.59 26.40
N THR A 142 -28.50 7.50 27.14
CA THR A 142 -29.59 6.61 27.56
C THR A 142 -30.13 7.05 28.90
N HIS A 143 -31.35 7.54 28.92
CA HIS A 143 -32.05 8.02 30.12
C HIS A 143 -32.50 6.88 31.06
N LEU A 144 -33.03 7.22 32.20
CA LEU A 144 -33.51 6.26 33.21
C LEU A 144 -34.76 5.49 32.78
N ASP A 145 -35.49 6.00 31.82
CA ASP A 145 -36.68 5.38 31.20
C ASP A 145 -36.30 4.53 29.97
N ASN A 146 -34.99 4.35 29.71
CA ASN A 146 -34.40 3.68 28.52
C ASN A 146 -34.67 4.40 27.19
N THR A 147 -35.14 5.63 27.19
CA THR A 147 -35.15 6.47 26.00
C THR A 147 -33.70 6.91 25.68
N THR A 148 -33.40 7.16 24.41
CA THR A 148 -32.07 7.58 23.98
C THR A 148 -32.14 8.89 23.23
N SER A 149 -31.36 9.87 23.69
CA SER A 149 -31.19 11.16 23.02
C SER A 149 -29.88 11.14 22.24
N TYR A 150 -29.88 11.67 21.01
CA TYR A 150 -28.71 11.71 20.13
C TYR A 150 -28.32 13.15 19.85
N PHE A 151 -27.04 13.44 19.99
CA PHE A 151 -26.41 14.71 19.68
C PHE A 151 -25.31 14.51 18.66
N LYS A 152 -25.38 15.28 17.59
CA LYS A 152 -24.38 15.25 16.49
C LYS A 152 -23.84 16.65 16.29
N CYS A 153 -22.56 16.79 15.97
CA CYS A 153 -21.98 18.06 15.55
C CYS A 153 -22.61 18.52 14.23
N LYS A 154 -22.83 19.82 14.11
CA LYS A 154 -23.50 20.42 12.94
C LYS A 154 -22.62 20.55 11.70
N THR A 155 -21.29 20.37 11.85
CA THR A 155 -20.31 20.76 10.82
C THR A 155 -19.82 19.65 9.93
N CYS A 156 -20.25 18.39 10.12
CA CYS A 156 -19.70 17.26 9.37
C CYS A 156 -20.78 16.50 8.61
N ASP A 157 -21.04 16.91 7.37
CA ASP A 157 -22.00 16.20 6.52
C ASP A 157 -21.38 15.08 5.65
N ASP A 158 -20.05 15.02 5.46
CA ASP A 158 -19.45 14.05 4.55
C ASP A 158 -18.15 13.44 5.11
N LEU A 159 -18.28 12.46 6.01
CA LEU A 159 -17.16 11.56 6.28
C LEU A 159 -17.09 10.51 5.16
N CYS A 160 -16.26 10.80 4.18
CA CYS A 160 -15.96 9.91 3.06
C CYS A 160 -15.18 8.66 3.49
N PHE A 161 -15.14 7.68 2.61
CA PHE A 161 -14.48 6.37 2.70
C PHE A 161 -13.23 6.32 3.60
N GLY A 162 -13.15 5.30 4.47
CA GLY A 162 -12.00 5.07 5.35
C GLY A 162 -12.16 5.63 6.77
N THR A 163 -13.39 5.83 7.23
CA THR A 163 -13.67 6.34 8.56
C THR A 163 -13.37 5.31 9.63
N HIS A 164 -12.52 5.70 10.58
CA HIS A 164 -12.27 4.91 11.79
C HIS A 164 -13.24 5.36 12.89
N LYS A 165 -13.64 4.40 13.73
CA LYS A 165 -14.57 4.62 14.84
C LYS A 165 -13.88 4.32 16.16
N ILE A 166 -13.95 5.27 17.09
CA ILE A 166 -13.55 5.10 18.49
C ILE A 166 -14.78 5.33 19.34
N THR A 167 -15.03 4.45 20.32
CA THR A 167 -16.18 4.58 21.20
C THR A 167 -15.76 4.48 22.64
N PHE A 168 -16.12 5.48 23.45
CA PHE A 168 -16.00 5.49 24.89
C PHE A 168 -17.36 5.56 25.55
N TYR A 169 -17.41 5.08 26.78
CA TYR A 169 -18.59 5.18 27.63
C TYR A 169 -18.27 6.01 28.86
N VAL A 170 -19.26 6.74 29.32
CA VAL A 170 -19.18 7.58 30.51
C VAL A 170 -20.39 7.29 31.40
N GLY A 171 -20.15 7.39 32.70
CA GLY A 171 -21.18 7.17 33.69
C GLY A 171 -21.24 5.75 34.26
N ASN A 172 -22.03 5.60 35.29
CA ASN A 172 -22.06 4.38 36.11
C ASN A 172 -22.66 3.20 35.36
N ARG A 173 -23.70 3.44 34.57
CA ARG A 173 -24.43 2.47 33.76
C ARG A 173 -23.88 2.40 32.30
N CYS A 174 -22.81 3.14 32.00
CA CYS A 174 -22.38 3.41 30.61
C CYS A 174 -23.52 4.09 29.81
N GLU A 175 -24.28 4.97 30.45
CA GLU A 175 -25.44 5.65 29.89
C GLU A 175 -25.09 6.67 28.80
N ILE A 176 -23.87 7.17 28.81
CA ILE A 176 -23.40 8.12 27.81
C ILE A 176 -22.39 7.39 26.90
N GLU A 177 -22.75 7.25 25.65
CA GLU A 177 -21.90 6.70 24.61
C GLU A 177 -21.37 7.86 23.75
N ILE A 178 -20.05 7.99 23.68
CA ILE A 178 -19.36 8.97 22.88
C ILE A 178 -18.65 8.23 21.77
N THR A 179 -19.11 8.46 20.54
CA THR A 179 -18.55 7.86 19.33
C THR A 179 -17.87 8.94 18.52
N ALA A 180 -16.59 8.82 18.38
CA ALA A 180 -15.78 9.69 17.53
C ALA A 180 -15.46 8.97 16.21
N PHE A 181 -15.68 9.66 15.13
CA PHE A 181 -15.32 9.26 13.80
C PHE A 181 -14.15 10.11 13.34
N TRP A 182 -13.18 9.52 12.66
CA TRP A 182 -12.08 10.26 12.10
C TRP A 182 -11.61 9.61 10.79
N SER A 183 -11.25 10.43 9.85
CA SER A 183 -10.72 10.02 8.56
C SER A 183 -9.50 10.86 8.22
N TYR A 184 -8.57 10.26 7.48
CA TYR A 184 -7.32 10.92 7.10
C TYR A 184 -6.98 10.62 5.64
N LEU A 185 -6.21 11.51 5.03
CA LEU A 185 -5.59 11.25 3.74
C LEU A 185 -4.44 10.26 3.94
N TRP A 186 -4.29 9.29 3.04
CA TRP A 186 -3.21 8.30 3.08
C TRP A 186 -1.81 8.93 3.25
N GLN A 187 -1.61 10.15 2.76
CA GLN A 187 -0.37 10.91 2.92
C GLN A 187 -0.05 11.23 4.40
N ALA A 188 -1.06 11.46 5.23
CA ALA A 188 -0.87 11.76 6.64
C ALA A 188 -0.22 10.59 7.40
N ILE A 189 -0.51 9.35 7.01
CA ILE A 189 0.09 8.16 7.61
C ILE A 189 1.60 8.10 7.36
N TYR A 190 2.04 8.45 6.15
CA TYR A 190 3.46 8.45 5.82
C TYR A 190 4.22 9.61 6.49
N GLN A 191 3.52 10.72 6.78
CA GLN A 191 4.10 11.86 7.49
C GLN A 191 4.13 11.66 9.00
N TYR A 192 3.22 10.84 9.53
CA TYR A 192 3.13 10.57 10.94
C TYR A 192 4.31 9.73 11.40
N ASN A 193 5.02 10.21 12.41
CA ASN A 193 6.14 9.52 13.07
C ASN A 193 7.25 9.00 12.11
N SER A 194 7.29 9.50 10.86
CA SER A 194 8.39 9.16 9.95
C SER A 194 9.67 9.88 10.35
N THR A 195 10.70 9.12 10.67
CA THR A 195 12.03 9.71 10.82
C THR A 195 12.57 10.09 9.44
N PRO A 196 13.31 11.21 9.31
CA PRO A 196 13.90 11.60 8.02
C PRO A 196 14.78 10.48 7.42
N PHE A 197 15.37 9.63 8.25
CA PHE A 197 16.16 8.48 7.82
C PHE A 197 15.32 7.38 7.13
N GLU A 198 14.08 7.13 7.58
CA GLU A 198 13.19 6.16 6.94
C GLU A 198 12.76 6.63 5.55
N VAL A 199 12.42 7.91 5.41
CA VAL A 199 12.08 8.51 4.11
C VAL A 199 13.28 8.47 3.17
N ILE A 200 14.47 8.85 3.66
CA ILE A 200 15.72 8.78 2.88
C ILE A 200 16.01 7.34 2.46
N GLY A 201 15.81 6.36 3.37
CA GLY A 201 15.99 4.95 3.08
C GLY A 201 15.10 4.44 1.95
N ILE A 202 13.81 4.81 1.96
CA ILE A 202 12.84 4.45 0.91
C ILE A 202 13.25 5.09 -0.42
N VAL A 203 13.58 6.38 -0.43
CA VAL A 203 14.01 7.10 -1.63
C VAL A 203 15.29 6.47 -2.19
N ALA A 204 16.28 6.16 -1.35
CA ALA A 204 17.50 5.50 -1.75
C ALA A 204 17.24 4.12 -2.36
N ALA A 205 16.35 3.30 -1.76
CA ALA A 205 15.97 2.00 -2.30
C ALA A 205 15.33 2.14 -3.70
N VAL A 206 14.41 3.07 -3.88
CA VAL A 206 13.78 3.35 -5.19
C VAL A 206 14.82 3.76 -6.24
N LEU A 207 15.75 4.65 -5.89
CA LEU A 207 16.82 5.08 -6.78
C LEU A 207 17.73 3.93 -7.17
N ILE A 208 18.09 3.04 -6.24
CA ILE A 208 18.87 1.84 -6.50
C ILE A 208 18.14 0.92 -7.49
N ILE A 209 16.83 0.72 -7.31
CA ILE A 209 16.01 -0.09 -8.22
C ILE A 209 16.01 0.50 -9.64
N ILE A 210 15.81 1.80 -9.77
CA ILE A 210 15.83 2.51 -11.06
C ILE A 210 17.20 2.36 -11.71
N PHE A 211 18.29 2.57 -10.96
CA PHE A 211 19.65 2.46 -11.46
C PHE A 211 19.99 1.03 -11.92
N CYS A 212 19.65 0.02 -11.13
CA CYS A 212 19.85 -1.40 -11.49
C CYS A 212 19.05 -1.77 -12.74
N SER A 213 17.80 -1.33 -12.84
CA SER A 213 16.96 -1.56 -14.02
C SER A 213 17.57 -0.93 -15.28
N TRP A 214 18.02 0.33 -15.18
CA TRP A 214 18.68 1.04 -16.27
C TRP A 214 19.98 0.34 -16.71
N TYR A 215 20.83 -0.05 -15.74
CA TYR A 215 22.08 -0.74 -16.00
C TYR A 215 21.86 -2.09 -16.70
N LEU A 216 20.92 -2.89 -16.22
CA LEU A 216 20.58 -4.18 -16.82
C LEU A 216 20.01 -4.02 -18.23
N THR A 217 19.17 -3.02 -18.45
CA THR A 217 18.63 -2.68 -19.77
C THR A 217 19.73 -2.28 -20.75
N LYS A 218 20.64 -1.40 -20.32
CA LYS A 218 21.80 -0.99 -21.13
C LYS A 218 22.69 -2.19 -21.52
N ARG A 219 22.98 -3.06 -20.56
CA ARG A 219 23.76 -4.27 -20.79
C ARG A 219 23.06 -5.23 -21.76
N TYR A 220 21.75 -5.37 -21.65
CA TYR A 220 20.93 -6.20 -22.53
C TYR A 220 20.90 -5.66 -23.97
N ILE A 221 20.69 -4.35 -24.16
CA ILE A 221 20.71 -3.71 -25.48
C ILE A 221 22.09 -3.84 -26.13
N SER A 222 23.17 -3.65 -25.37
CA SER A 222 24.52 -3.84 -25.86
C SER A 222 24.75 -5.27 -26.36
N LYS A 223 24.25 -6.28 -25.63
CA LYS A 223 24.35 -7.67 -26.03
C LYS A 223 23.60 -7.97 -27.34
N ILE A 224 22.35 -7.49 -27.45
CA ILE A 224 21.57 -7.64 -28.71
C ILE A 224 22.27 -6.98 -29.88
N ARG A 225 22.85 -5.80 -29.68
CA ARG A 225 23.59 -5.08 -30.74
C ARG A 225 24.79 -5.88 -31.20
N ASN A 226 25.53 -6.48 -30.28
CA ASN A 226 26.68 -7.34 -30.61
C ASN A 226 26.25 -8.61 -31.34
N ASP A 227 25.19 -9.27 -30.91
CA ASP A 227 24.64 -10.46 -31.56
C ASP A 227 24.15 -10.13 -32.99
N ARG A 228 23.48 -8.97 -33.19
CA ARG A 228 23.10 -8.51 -34.54
C ARG A 228 24.32 -8.25 -35.45
N ARG A 229 25.39 -7.64 -34.89
CA ARG A 229 26.63 -7.42 -35.66
C ARG A 229 27.30 -8.75 -36.09
N ARG A 230 27.32 -9.75 -35.17
CA ARG A 230 27.85 -11.09 -35.50
C ARG A 230 27.04 -11.74 -36.61
N LEU A 231 25.73 -11.75 -36.54
CA LEU A 231 24.83 -12.28 -37.55
C LEU A 231 24.98 -11.57 -38.91
N ALA A 232 25.18 -10.25 -38.91
CA ALA A 232 25.45 -9.51 -40.16
C ALA A 232 26.78 -9.93 -40.80
N ASN A 233 27.84 -10.02 -39.98
CA ASN A 233 29.15 -10.47 -40.47
C ASN A 233 29.12 -11.90 -41.01
N ASP A 234 28.40 -12.80 -40.38
CA ASP A 234 28.26 -14.20 -40.84
C ASP A 234 27.51 -14.26 -42.18
N ARG A 235 26.44 -13.47 -42.36
CA ARG A 235 25.74 -13.34 -43.66
C ARG A 235 26.66 -12.81 -44.77
N ASP A 236 27.49 -11.83 -44.44
CA ASP A 236 28.43 -11.28 -45.42
C ASP A 236 29.53 -12.30 -45.82
N ARG A 237 29.97 -13.12 -44.85
CA ARG A 237 30.88 -14.25 -45.12
C ARG A 237 30.21 -15.27 -46.05
N GLU A 238 28.98 -15.69 -45.76
CA GLU A 238 28.24 -16.61 -46.62
C GLU A 238 28.05 -16.07 -48.05
N ARG A 239 27.74 -14.78 -48.19
CA ARG A 239 27.62 -14.14 -49.51
C ARG A 239 28.93 -14.19 -50.29
N LYS A 240 30.07 -13.91 -49.65
CA LYS A 240 31.38 -13.99 -50.26
C LYS A 240 31.69 -15.40 -50.73
N VAL A 241 31.42 -16.41 -49.90
CA VAL A 241 31.64 -17.83 -50.27
C VAL A 241 30.75 -18.23 -51.44
N ARG A 242 29.46 -17.84 -51.45
CA ARG A 242 28.57 -18.12 -52.61
C ARG A 242 29.05 -17.47 -53.90
N MET A 243 29.49 -16.23 -53.86
CA MET A 243 30.05 -15.56 -55.04
C MET A 243 31.31 -16.22 -55.56
N GLN A 244 32.15 -16.74 -54.64
CA GLN A 244 33.38 -17.47 -55.05
C GLN A 244 33.01 -18.80 -55.68
N LEU A 245 32.09 -19.56 -55.13
CA LEU A 245 31.60 -20.82 -55.72
C LEU A 245 30.98 -20.60 -57.12
N GLU A 246 30.20 -19.56 -57.29
CA GLU A 246 29.64 -19.23 -58.61
C GLU A 246 30.70 -18.87 -59.64
N LYS A 247 31.75 -18.13 -59.23
CA LYS A 247 32.90 -17.88 -60.12
C LYS A 247 33.66 -19.17 -60.52
N ASP A 248 33.82 -20.04 -59.53
CA ASP A 248 34.54 -21.31 -59.80
C ASP A 248 33.69 -22.25 -60.67
N GLN A 249 32.37 -22.28 -60.49
CA GLN A 249 31.50 -23.02 -61.42
C GLN A 249 31.57 -22.48 -62.85
N LYS A 250 31.49 -21.17 -63.01
CA LYS A 250 31.65 -20.57 -64.38
C LYS A 250 32.99 -20.90 -65.02
N ARG A 251 34.08 -20.93 -64.21
CA ARG A 251 35.40 -21.34 -64.71
C ARG A 251 35.42 -22.80 -65.13
N LEU A 252 34.79 -23.69 -64.41
CA LEU A 252 34.66 -25.09 -64.71
C LEU A 252 33.88 -25.33 -66.03
N GLU A 253 32.71 -24.61 -66.14
CA GLU A 253 31.90 -24.69 -67.36
C GLU A 253 32.70 -24.25 -68.64
N VAL A 254 33.48 -23.18 -68.53
CA VAL A 254 34.33 -22.72 -69.66
C VAL A 254 35.36 -23.79 -69.99
N LYS A 255 36.03 -24.38 -69.02
CA LYS A 255 36.97 -25.47 -69.23
C LYS A 255 36.30 -26.70 -69.85
N GLN A 256 35.13 -27.06 -69.41
CA GLN A 256 34.39 -28.20 -69.96
C GLN A 256 34.05 -27.97 -71.46
N LYS A 257 33.55 -26.78 -71.80
CA LYS A 257 33.30 -26.42 -73.20
C LYS A 257 34.57 -26.46 -74.06
N GLU A 258 35.72 -26.07 -73.53
CA GLU A 258 37.00 -26.15 -74.19
C GLU A 258 37.45 -27.62 -74.43
N TYR A 259 37.26 -28.49 -73.42
CA TYR A 259 37.51 -29.92 -73.59
C TYR A 259 36.58 -30.56 -74.64
N GLU A 260 35.31 -30.21 -74.63
CA GLU A 260 34.34 -30.71 -75.62
C GLU A 260 34.72 -30.28 -77.04
N ARG A 261 35.20 -29.04 -77.25
CA ARG A 261 35.77 -28.60 -78.58
C ARG A 261 36.97 -29.41 -78.97
N ARG A 262 37.95 -29.61 -78.09
CA ARG A 262 39.10 -30.41 -78.34
C ARG A 262 38.77 -31.87 -78.74
N ILE A 263 37.80 -32.46 -78.07
CA ILE A 263 37.31 -33.82 -78.39
C ILE A 263 36.66 -33.85 -79.78
N LYS A 264 35.88 -32.85 -80.15
CA LYS A 264 35.32 -32.74 -81.51
C LYS A 264 36.42 -32.61 -82.59
N ASP A 265 37.39 -31.75 -82.34
CA ASP A 265 38.46 -31.54 -83.26
C ASP A 265 39.29 -32.85 -83.48
N LEU A 266 39.59 -33.58 -82.42
CA LEU A 266 40.24 -34.86 -82.45
C LEU A 266 39.43 -35.94 -83.21
N SER A 267 38.12 -35.92 -83.06
CA SER A 267 37.18 -36.82 -83.76
C SER A 267 37.15 -36.51 -85.26
N LEU A 268 37.16 -35.23 -85.61
CA LEU A 268 37.28 -34.81 -87.02
C LEU A 268 38.59 -35.22 -87.64
N VAL A 269 39.71 -35.01 -86.93
CA VAL A 269 41.02 -35.46 -87.43
C VAL A 269 41.05 -36.96 -87.60
N LYS A 270 40.44 -37.75 -86.71
CA LYS A 270 40.38 -39.24 -86.89
C LYS A 270 39.56 -39.64 -88.07
N SER A 271 38.40 -38.94 -88.35
CA SER A 271 37.56 -39.21 -89.50
C SER A 271 38.26 -38.87 -90.84
N VAL A 272 38.99 -37.74 -90.90
CA VAL A 272 39.83 -37.38 -92.09
C VAL A 272 40.89 -38.38 -92.33
N LYS A 273 41.67 -38.81 -91.32
CA LYS A 273 42.70 -39.88 -91.47
C LYS A 273 42.08 -41.20 -91.85
N LYS A 274 40.87 -41.53 -91.49
CA LYS A 274 40.21 -42.76 -91.90
C LYS A 274 39.82 -42.69 -93.35
N ASN A 275 39.28 -41.55 -93.82
CA ASN A 275 38.94 -41.33 -95.21
C ASN A 275 40.21 -41.31 -96.13
N GLU A 276 41.31 -40.69 -95.69
CA GLU A 276 42.58 -40.67 -96.40
C GLU A 276 43.20 -42.08 -96.59
N LYS A 277 43.04 -42.97 -95.55
CA LYS A 277 43.43 -44.39 -95.67
C LYS A 277 42.55 -45.19 -96.68
N VAL A 278 41.31 -44.80 -96.86
CA VAL A 278 40.38 -45.42 -97.81
C VAL A 278 40.77 -44.99 -99.23
N TRP A 279 41.08 -43.70 -99.45
CA TRP A 279 41.51 -43.19 -100.78
C TRP A 279 42.90 -43.73 -101.24
N ARG A 280 43.79 -44.12 -100.32
CA ARG A 280 45.09 -44.75 -100.73
C ARG A 280 44.99 -46.22 -101.07
N LYS A 281 43.79 -46.85 -101.01
CA LYS A 281 43.60 -48.26 -101.39
C LYS A 281 42.90 -48.40 -102.76
N TYR A 282 42.59 -47.35 -103.43
CA TYR A 282 42.11 -47.27 -104.80
C TYR A 282 43.17 -46.54 -105.66
#